data_35989494913603e21a2c771814a3b0cf
#
_entry.id   35989494913603e21a2c771814a3b0cf
#
_cell.length_a   1.000
_cell.length_b   1.000
_cell.length_c   1.000
_cell.angle_alpha   90.00
_cell.angle_beta   90.00
_cell.angle_gamma   90.00
#
_symmetry.space_group_name_H-M   'P 1'
#
loop_
_entity.id
_entity.type
_entity.pdbx_description
1 polymer ?
#
loop_
_entity_poly.entity_id
_entity_poly.type
_entity_poly.pdbx_seq_one_letter_code
_entity_poly.pdbx_strand_id
1 'polypeptide(L)'
;MSLLKRGLIVSCQAVKGEPLYGYGIMHLFAKAAKEGGACGIRALCDDIDSIKDEVGLPIIGLVKECYDDSEIYITPTKAEIDRLLATKCDVLCMDATLRARPNGETLEELYNYARANANGREIMADVSTIEEAINADKLGFDYISTTLRGYTPYTAHCEIPDVDLVAECCAKVHNAKVIAEGGVFEVGHMEAISKVNPYAVVVGSAITRPKVITERLLAALELKD
;
A
#
# COMPACT_ATOMS: atom_id res chain seq x y z
N MET A 1 15.47 -14.58 -1.97
CA MET A 1 14.25 -14.89 -2.76
C MET A 1 13.18 -13.96 -2.22
N SER A 2 12.41 -13.26 -3.07
CA SER A 2 11.41 -12.29 -2.62
C SER A 2 10.28 -12.94 -1.82
N LEU A 3 9.86 -12.28 -0.74
CA LEU A 3 8.75 -12.75 0.10
C LEU A 3 7.39 -12.60 -0.63
N LEU A 4 7.18 -11.49 -1.34
CA LEU A 4 6.01 -11.32 -2.19
C LEU A 4 6.16 -12.09 -3.51
N LYS A 5 5.04 -12.55 -4.04
CA LYS A 5 4.95 -13.16 -5.37
C LYS A 5 4.35 -12.17 -6.37
N ARG A 6 4.61 -12.39 -7.66
CA ARG A 6 3.93 -11.65 -8.73
C ARG A 6 2.44 -11.98 -8.71
N GLY A 7 1.59 -10.97 -8.88
CA GLY A 7 0.15 -11.16 -8.96
C GLY A 7 -0.65 -10.06 -8.26
N LEU A 8 -1.86 -10.41 -7.87
CA LEU A 8 -2.78 -9.51 -7.17
C LEU A 8 -2.57 -9.60 -5.65
N ILE A 9 -2.36 -8.45 -5.02
CA ILE A 9 -2.35 -8.27 -3.58
C ILE A 9 -3.63 -7.53 -3.21
N VAL A 10 -4.34 -7.99 -2.17
CA VAL A 10 -5.57 -7.32 -1.74
C VAL A 10 -5.30 -6.51 -0.47
N SER A 11 -5.67 -5.24 -0.50
CA SER A 11 -5.58 -4.36 0.67
C SER A 11 -6.84 -4.52 1.54
N CYS A 12 -6.67 -5.18 2.69
CA CYS A 12 -7.72 -5.40 3.69
C CYS A 12 -7.55 -4.41 4.84
N GLN A 13 -8.15 -3.23 4.72
CA GLN A 13 -8.02 -2.14 5.68
C GLN A 13 -9.38 -1.50 5.95
N ALA A 14 -9.66 -1.24 7.23
CA ALA A 14 -10.74 -0.36 7.66
C ALA A 14 -10.16 0.68 8.64
N VAL A 15 -10.41 1.95 8.39
CA VAL A 15 -9.91 3.05 9.22
C VAL A 15 -11.05 3.70 10.01
N LYS A 16 -10.70 4.44 11.06
CA LYS A 16 -11.67 5.16 11.90
C LYS A 16 -12.61 6.00 11.03
N GLY A 17 -13.92 5.85 11.26
CA GLY A 17 -14.97 6.50 10.47
C GLY A 17 -15.51 5.66 9.31
N GLU A 18 -14.90 4.53 8.97
CA GLU A 18 -15.45 3.58 8.01
C GLU A 18 -16.41 2.57 8.67
N PRO A 19 -17.46 2.10 7.96
CA PRO A 19 -18.49 1.22 8.53
C PRO A 19 -17.96 -0.10 9.10
N LEU A 20 -16.83 -0.60 8.60
CA LEU A 20 -16.24 -1.88 9.00
C LEU A 20 -15.13 -1.73 10.05
N TYR A 21 -14.84 -0.49 10.48
CA TYR A 21 -13.79 -0.23 11.47
C TYR A 21 -14.15 -0.78 12.85
N GLY A 22 -13.18 -1.40 13.51
CA GLY A 22 -13.29 -1.87 14.90
C GLY A 22 -14.05 -3.18 15.09
N TYR A 23 -14.55 -3.81 14.03
CA TYR A 23 -15.22 -5.12 14.14
C TYR A 23 -14.26 -6.32 14.08
N GLY A 24 -12.98 -6.13 13.81
CA GLY A 24 -11.98 -7.20 13.73
C GLY A 24 -12.23 -8.22 12.63
N ILE A 25 -12.87 -7.83 11.52
CA ILE A 25 -13.33 -8.73 10.47
C ILE A 25 -12.43 -8.75 9.22
N MET A 26 -11.32 -8.00 9.20
CA MET A 26 -10.45 -7.93 8.02
C MET A 26 -9.83 -9.27 7.63
N HIS A 27 -9.67 -10.20 8.57
CA HIS A 27 -9.24 -11.58 8.28
C HIS A 27 -10.25 -12.34 7.38
N LEU A 28 -11.56 -12.05 7.45
CA LEU A 28 -12.56 -12.65 6.57
C LEU A 28 -12.45 -12.12 5.14
N PHE A 29 -12.14 -10.83 4.96
CA PHE A 29 -11.84 -10.27 3.65
C PHE A 29 -10.56 -10.88 3.06
N ALA A 30 -9.53 -11.05 3.89
CA ALA A 30 -8.28 -11.69 3.48
C ALA A 30 -8.50 -13.15 3.07
N LYS A 31 -9.35 -13.90 3.79
CA LYS A 31 -9.75 -15.27 3.43
C LYS A 31 -10.43 -15.30 2.07
N ALA A 32 -11.43 -14.47 1.85
CA ALA A 32 -12.12 -14.38 0.56
C ALA A 32 -11.15 -13.99 -0.57
N ALA A 33 -10.22 -13.04 -0.33
CA ALA A 33 -9.19 -12.66 -1.27
C ALA A 33 -8.26 -13.83 -1.63
N LYS A 34 -7.81 -14.61 -0.63
CA LYS A 34 -6.99 -15.81 -0.84
C LYS A 34 -7.73 -16.85 -1.68
N GLU A 35 -9.00 -17.14 -1.38
CA GLU A 35 -9.82 -18.07 -2.14
C GLU A 35 -10.05 -17.59 -3.59
N GLY A 36 -10.10 -16.25 -3.79
CA GLY A 36 -10.13 -15.61 -5.10
C GLY A 36 -8.79 -15.59 -5.85
N GLY A 37 -7.70 -16.07 -5.25
CA GLY A 37 -6.40 -16.20 -5.89
C GLY A 37 -5.40 -15.06 -5.59
N ALA A 38 -5.66 -14.21 -4.60
CA ALA A 38 -4.68 -13.21 -4.16
C ALA A 38 -3.37 -13.88 -3.68
N CYS A 39 -2.23 -13.27 -4.03
CA CYS A 39 -0.90 -13.78 -3.69
C CYS A 39 -0.29 -13.12 -2.44
N GLY A 40 -0.92 -12.09 -1.89
CA GLY A 40 -0.52 -11.38 -0.69
C GLY A 40 -1.63 -10.48 -0.18
N ILE A 41 -1.47 -9.99 1.04
CA ILE A 41 -2.41 -9.07 1.69
C ILE A 41 -1.65 -7.82 2.14
N ARG A 42 -2.28 -6.64 2.03
CA ARG A 42 -1.82 -5.42 2.65
C ARG A 42 -2.76 -5.06 3.79
N ALA A 43 -2.24 -4.81 5.00
CA ALA A 43 -3.06 -4.69 6.20
C ALA A 43 -2.54 -3.63 7.17
N LEU A 44 -3.46 -3.09 8.00
CA LEU A 44 -3.12 -2.27 9.15
C LEU A 44 -2.54 -3.14 10.27
N CYS A 45 -1.64 -2.56 11.05
CA CYS A 45 -0.92 -3.20 12.16
C CYS A 45 -1.82 -4.06 13.04
N ASP A 46 -2.98 -3.54 13.43
CA ASP A 46 -3.89 -4.19 14.39
C ASP A 46 -4.58 -5.45 13.83
N ASP A 47 -4.65 -5.60 12.50
CA ASP A 47 -5.28 -6.75 11.84
C ASP A 47 -4.27 -7.80 11.35
N ILE A 48 -2.96 -7.50 11.35
CA ILE A 48 -1.91 -8.33 10.72
C ILE A 48 -1.92 -9.75 11.25
N ASP A 49 -1.89 -9.92 12.56
CA ASP A 49 -1.74 -11.24 13.18
C ASP A 49 -2.95 -12.13 12.92
N SER A 50 -4.16 -11.57 13.04
CA SER A 50 -5.40 -12.30 12.74
C SER A 50 -5.49 -12.69 11.26
N ILE A 51 -5.07 -11.81 10.36
CA ILE A 51 -5.01 -12.10 8.92
C ILE A 51 -3.96 -13.17 8.65
N LYS A 52 -2.75 -13.05 9.22
CA LYS A 52 -1.66 -14.02 9.00
C LYS A 52 -2.06 -15.42 9.43
N ASP A 53 -2.73 -15.53 10.57
CA ASP A 53 -3.19 -16.82 11.12
C ASP A 53 -4.29 -17.44 10.25
N GLU A 54 -5.18 -16.64 9.64
CA GLU A 54 -6.27 -17.11 8.77
C GLU A 54 -5.76 -17.54 7.38
N VAL A 55 -4.84 -16.75 6.77
CA VAL A 55 -4.52 -16.99 5.36
C VAL A 55 -3.13 -17.55 5.10
N GLY A 56 -2.15 -17.30 5.98
CA GLY A 56 -0.77 -17.73 5.79
C GLY A 56 -0.06 -17.10 4.56
N LEU A 57 -0.68 -16.12 3.90
CA LEU A 57 -0.07 -15.39 2.78
C LEU A 57 0.96 -14.38 3.30
N PRO A 58 1.89 -13.91 2.44
CA PRO A 58 2.73 -12.75 2.75
C PRO A 58 1.89 -11.52 3.04
N ILE A 59 2.28 -10.75 4.09
CA ILE A 59 1.57 -9.55 4.52
C ILE A 59 2.47 -8.33 4.44
N ILE A 60 2.00 -7.31 3.72
CA ILE A 60 2.51 -5.95 3.76
C ILE A 60 1.83 -5.22 4.90
N GLY A 61 2.57 -4.93 5.96
CA GLY A 61 2.08 -4.24 7.14
C GLY A 61 2.36 -2.74 7.11
N LEU A 62 1.40 -1.96 7.57
CA LEU A 62 1.56 -0.52 7.78
C LEU A 62 0.81 -0.06 9.03
N VAL A 63 1.22 1.10 9.54
CA VAL A 63 0.48 1.84 10.57
C VAL A 63 -0.05 3.13 9.96
N LYS A 64 -1.27 3.54 10.29
CA LYS A 64 -1.77 4.88 9.99
C LYS A 64 -1.84 5.68 11.27
N GLU A 65 -0.99 6.68 11.37
CA GLU A 65 -0.91 7.61 12.51
C GLU A 65 -0.75 9.04 12.00
N CYS A 66 -1.49 9.98 12.57
CA CYS A 66 -1.46 11.39 12.18
C CYS A 66 -0.73 12.21 13.25
N TYR A 67 0.09 13.12 12.83
CA TYR A 67 0.85 14.06 13.66
C TYR A 67 0.50 15.49 13.26
N ASP A 68 0.43 16.40 14.22
CA ASP A 68 0.02 17.78 13.96
C ASP A 68 1.05 18.57 13.14
N ASP A 69 2.30 18.13 13.13
CA ASP A 69 3.44 18.75 12.45
C ASP A 69 3.78 18.11 11.09
N SER A 70 2.99 17.14 10.61
CA SER A 70 3.29 16.43 9.36
C SER A 70 2.04 15.96 8.63
N GLU A 71 2.09 15.98 7.30
CA GLU A 71 1.07 15.37 6.45
C GLU A 71 1.32 13.86 6.18
N ILE A 72 2.44 13.34 6.62
CA ILE A 72 2.78 11.91 6.48
C ILE A 72 2.03 11.13 7.54
N TYR A 73 1.28 10.11 7.10
CA TYR A 73 0.44 9.29 7.98
C TYR A 73 0.64 7.77 7.81
N ILE A 74 1.46 7.32 6.86
CA ILE A 74 1.77 5.89 6.69
C ILE A 74 3.12 5.59 7.31
N THR A 75 3.10 4.90 8.45
CA THR A 75 4.29 4.50 9.21
C THR A 75 5.30 5.66 9.32
N PRO A 76 4.88 6.80 9.93
CA PRO A 76 5.59 8.07 9.82
C PRO A 76 6.89 8.13 10.63
N THR A 77 7.03 7.38 11.72
CA THR A 77 8.18 7.44 12.63
C THR A 77 8.71 6.05 13.04
N LYS A 78 9.80 6.03 13.80
CA LYS A 78 10.36 4.79 14.38
C LYS A 78 9.39 4.07 15.31
N ALA A 79 8.52 4.81 16.00
CA ALA A 79 7.52 4.21 16.89
C ALA A 79 6.54 3.30 16.12
N GLU A 80 6.10 3.71 14.93
CA GLU A 80 5.24 2.89 14.08
C GLU A 80 5.99 1.70 13.48
N ILE A 81 7.29 1.86 13.18
CA ILE A 81 8.13 0.72 12.78
C ILE A 81 8.20 -0.31 13.90
N ASP A 82 8.41 0.10 15.15
CA ASP A 82 8.47 -0.82 16.29
C ASP A 82 7.15 -1.56 16.49
N ARG A 83 6.01 -0.88 16.29
CA ARG A 83 4.68 -1.52 16.29
C ARG A 83 4.59 -2.62 15.23
N LEU A 84 5.06 -2.36 14.00
CA LEU A 84 5.07 -3.35 12.92
C LEU A 84 6.03 -4.51 13.20
N LEU A 85 7.19 -4.22 13.77
CA LEU A 85 8.18 -5.25 14.13
C LEU A 85 7.64 -6.24 15.18
N ALA A 86 6.69 -5.82 16.00
CA ALA A 86 6.01 -6.68 16.98
C ALA A 86 4.96 -7.60 16.36
N THR A 87 4.60 -7.42 15.08
CA THR A 87 3.59 -8.22 14.36
C THR A 87 4.22 -9.33 13.51
N LYS A 88 3.36 -10.16 12.92
CA LYS A 88 3.74 -11.21 11.95
C LYS A 88 3.84 -10.71 10.50
N CYS A 89 3.97 -9.40 10.23
CA CYS A 89 4.13 -8.91 8.86
C CYS A 89 5.43 -9.41 8.22
N ASP A 90 5.40 -9.63 6.92
CA ASP A 90 6.56 -10.07 6.13
C ASP A 90 7.28 -8.87 5.48
N VAL A 91 6.54 -7.80 5.21
CA VAL A 91 7.04 -6.58 4.57
C VAL A 91 6.60 -5.37 5.39
N LEU A 92 7.58 -4.54 5.79
CA LEU A 92 7.34 -3.26 6.48
C LEU A 92 7.07 -2.19 5.42
N CYS A 93 5.92 -1.53 5.46
CA CYS A 93 5.59 -0.46 4.52
C CYS A 93 5.60 0.91 5.20
N MET A 94 6.21 1.90 4.54
CA MET A 94 6.25 3.28 5.01
C MET A 94 6.11 4.28 3.86
N ASP A 95 5.63 5.46 4.18
CA ASP A 95 5.67 6.62 3.29
C ASP A 95 7.12 6.95 2.94
N ALA A 96 7.44 7.01 1.66
CA ALA A 96 8.78 7.34 1.17
C ALA A 96 8.78 8.62 0.31
N THR A 97 7.80 9.49 0.52
CA THR A 97 7.76 10.81 -0.10
C THR A 97 8.82 11.74 0.49
N LEU A 98 9.11 12.82 -0.22
CA LEU A 98 10.07 13.85 0.21
C LEU A 98 9.45 14.89 1.16
N ARG A 99 8.22 14.69 1.64
CA ARG A 99 7.56 15.55 2.61
C ARG A 99 8.28 15.52 3.97
N ALA A 100 8.12 16.61 4.73
CA ALA A 100 8.64 16.68 6.10
C ALA A 100 7.97 15.63 6.99
N ARG A 101 8.77 14.87 7.74
CA ARG A 101 8.30 13.87 8.70
C ARG A 101 8.12 14.47 10.09
N PRO A 102 7.27 13.82 10.92
CA PRO A 102 7.17 14.22 12.32
C PRO A 102 8.52 14.21 13.01
N ASN A 103 8.68 15.08 13.99
CA ASN A 103 9.89 15.18 14.81
C ASN A 103 11.19 15.49 14.03
N GLY A 104 11.09 15.93 12.77
CA GLY A 104 12.25 16.21 11.93
C GLY A 104 13.05 14.98 11.49
N GLU A 105 12.50 13.77 11.63
CA GLU A 105 13.15 12.55 11.12
C GLU A 105 13.26 12.58 9.59
N THR A 106 14.37 12.09 9.07
CA THR A 106 14.55 11.93 7.60
C THR A 106 14.10 10.54 7.12
N LEU A 107 13.76 10.42 5.83
CA LEU A 107 13.46 9.12 5.24
C LEU A 107 14.64 8.15 5.37
N GLU A 108 15.86 8.64 5.19
CA GLU A 108 17.08 7.82 5.29
C GLU A 108 17.27 7.27 6.71
N GLU A 109 17.10 8.11 7.74
CA GLU A 109 17.18 7.67 9.15
C GLU A 109 16.12 6.61 9.46
N LEU A 110 14.90 6.82 8.98
CA LEU A 110 13.78 5.89 9.19
C LEU A 110 14.03 4.56 8.48
N TYR A 111 14.48 4.61 7.20
CA TYR A 111 14.83 3.44 6.43
C TYR A 111 15.97 2.64 7.09
N ASN A 112 17.04 3.32 7.49
CA ASN A 112 18.19 2.68 8.14
C ASN A 112 17.78 2.02 9.47
N TYR A 113 16.91 2.66 10.25
CA TYR A 113 16.35 2.08 11.46
C TYR A 113 15.52 0.82 11.15
N ALA A 114 14.62 0.89 10.19
CA ALA A 114 13.80 -0.24 9.76
C ALA A 114 14.68 -1.39 9.26
N ARG A 115 15.67 -1.11 8.41
CA ARG A 115 16.58 -2.12 7.84
C ARG A 115 17.42 -2.81 8.91
N ALA A 116 17.94 -2.07 9.89
CA ALA A 116 18.73 -2.62 10.98
C ALA A 116 17.92 -3.57 11.89
N ASN A 117 16.61 -3.35 12.01
CA ASN A 117 15.72 -4.10 12.89
C ASN A 117 14.77 -5.08 12.15
N ALA A 118 14.82 -5.13 10.82
CA ALA A 118 13.87 -5.89 9.99
C ALA A 118 13.88 -7.42 10.23
N ASN A 119 14.97 -7.99 10.75
CA ASN A 119 15.09 -9.42 11.06
C ASN A 119 14.67 -10.32 9.88
N GLY A 120 15.13 -9.99 8.66
CA GLY A 120 14.82 -10.74 7.42
C GLY A 120 13.53 -10.33 6.72
N ARG A 121 12.75 -9.37 7.25
CA ARG A 121 11.62 -8.77 6.56
C ARG A 121 12.10 -7.88 5.42
N GLU A 122 11.29 -7.77 4.37
CA GLU A 122 11.50 -6.81 3.28
C GLU A 122 10.85 -5.46 3.62
N ILE A 123 11.26 -4.39 2.93
CA ILE A 123 10.77 -3.02 3.18
C ILE A 123 10.21 -2.44 1.89
N MET A 124 9.00 -1.86 1.98
CA MET A 124 8.27 -1.26 0.88
C MET A 124 8.14 0.25 1.07
N ALA A 125 8.41 0.99 -0.02
CA ALA A 125 8.25 2.43 -0.12
C ALA A 125 6.90 2.77 -0.77
N ASP A 126 6.05 3.56 -0.11
CA ASP A 126 4.91 4.22 -0.73
C ASP A 126 5.35 5.57 -1.29
N VAL A 127 5.20 5.76 -2.59
CA VAL A 127 5.62 6.97 -3.32
C VAL A 127 4.48 7.59 -4.10
N SER A 128 4.64 8.85 -4.50
CA SER A 128 3.69 9.61 -5.31
C SER A 128 4.27 10.16 -6.61
N THR A 129 5.61 10.19 -6.74
CA THR A 129 6.32 10.67 -7.93
C THR A 129 7.47 9.76 -8.32
N ILE A 130 7.97 9.95 -9.54
CA ILE A 130 9.13 9.19 -10.03
C ILE A 130 10.43 9.55 -9.29
N GLU A 131 10.59 10.80 -8.87
CA GLU A 131 11.76 11.24 -8.10
C GLU A 131 11.82 10.53 -6.75
N GLU A 132 10.68 10.37 -6.08
CA GLU A 132 10.56 9.62 -4.83
C GLU A 132 10.86 8.13 -5.05
N ALA A 133 10.37 7.55 -6.15
CA ALA A 133 10.65 6.16 -6.51
C ALA A 133 12.16 5.92 -6.73
N ILE A 134 12.82 6.80 -7.49
CA ILE A 134 14.26 6.73 -7.73
C ILE A 134 15.06 6.91 -6.43
N ASN A 135 14.61 7.82 -5.55
CA ASN A 135 15.25 8.02 -4.25
C ASN A 135 15.12 6.76 -3.37
N ALA A 136 13.94 6.16 -3.30
CA ALA A 136 13.71 4.92 -2.55
C ALA A 136 14.53 3.73 -3.11
N ASP A 137 14.66 3.61 -4.44
CA ASP A 137 15.49 2.60 -5.10
C ASP A 137 16.97 2.73 -4.71
N LYS A 138 17.48 3.98 -4.67
CA LYS A 138 18.85 4.28 -4.25
C LYS A 138 19.10 3.99 -2.76
N LEU A 139 18.11 4.23 -1.90
CA LEU A 139 18.19 3.90 -0.47
C LEU A 139 18.19 2.39 -0.21
N GLY A 140 17.69 1.58 -1.15
CA GLY A 140 17.71 0.12 -1.06
C GLY A 140 16.42 -0.51 -0.56
N PHE A 141 15.26 0.14 -0.77
CA PHE A 141 13.96 -0.49 -0.57
C PHE A 141 13.79 -1.73 -1.46
N ASP A 142 13.10 -2.75 -0.97
CA ASP A 142 12.87 -3.99 -1.71
C ASP A 142 11.70 -3.86 -2.70
N TYR A 143 10.71 -3.01 -2.35
CA TYR A 143 9.54 -2.69 -3.17
C TYR A 143 9.27 -1.20 -3.20
N ILE A 144 8.75 -0.73 -4.34
CA ILE A 144 8.28 0.64 -4.55
C ILE A 144 6.86 0.59 -5.07
N SER A 145 5.93 1.24 -4.36
CA SER A 145 4.51 1.26 -4.69
C SER A 145 4.02 2.67 -4.97
N THR A 146 3.21 2.82 -6.02
CA THR A 146 2.62 4.10 -6.42
C THR A 146 1.44 4.54 -5.56
N THR A 147 1.32 4.00 -4.35
CA THR A 147 0.20 4.14 -3.39
C THR A 147 -0.24 5.57 -3.18
N LEU A 148 0.71 6.50 -3.09
CA LEU A 148 0.44 7.90 -2.73
C LEU A 148 0.19 8.82 -3.94
N ARG A 149 0.21 8.29 -5.17
CA ARG A 149 -0.19 9.05 -6.35
C ARG A 149 -1.64 9.50 -6.24
N GLY A 150 -1.89 10.80 -6.38
CA GLY A 150 -3.20 11.42 -6.16
C GLY A 150 -3.54 11.73 -4.70
N TYR A 151 -2.70 11.34 -3.74
CA TYR A 151 -2.95 11.50 -2.30
C TYR A 151 -1.96 12.44 -1.59
N THR A 152 -1.09 13.11 -2.34
CA THR A 152 -0.22 14.18 -1.82
C THR A 152 -0.68 15.54 -2.37
N PRO A 153 -0.43 16.67 -1.69
CA PRO A 153 -0.87 17.99 -2.16
C PRO A 153 -0.41 18.31 -3.59
N TYR A 154 0.81 17.88 -3.95
CA TYR A 154 1.39 18.13 -5.27
C TYR A 154 0.98 17.12 -6.35
N THR A 155 0.28 16.03 -5.99
CA THR A 155 -0.26 15.06 -6.94
C THR A 155 -1.78 14.93 -6.89
N ALA A 156 -2.47 15.70 -6.05
CA ALA A 156 -3.94 15.62 -5.88
C ALA A 156 -4.74 15.90 -7.17
N HIS A 157 -4.10 16.56 -8.15
CA HIS A 157 -4.69 16.83 -9.46
C HIS A 157 -4.52 15.69 -10.47
N CYS A 158 -3.75 14.66 -10.13
CA CYS A 158 -3.46 13.55 -11.04
C CYS A 158 -4.61 12.55 -11.08
N GLU A 159 -4.91 12.07 -12.25
CA GLU A 159 -5.84 10.95 -12.43
C GLU A 159 -5.22 9.64 -11.93
N ILE A 160 -6.04 8.78 -11.33
CA ILE A 160 -5.65 7.45 -10.84
C ILE A 160 -6.62 6.38 -11.35
N PRO A 161 -6.12 5.18 -11.73
CA PRO A 161 -4.72 4.77 -11.66
C PRO A 161 -3.85 5.48 -12.69
N ASP A 162 -2.66 5.96 -12.27
CA ASP A 162 -1.69 6.58 -13.15
C ASP A 162 -0.78 5.51 -13.78
N VAL A 163 -1.19 4.99 -14.93
CA VAL A 163 -0.46 3.93 -15.65
C VAL A 163 0.88 4.44 -16.18
N ASP A 164 0.98 5.71 -16.54
CA ASP A 164 2.21 6.30 -17.05
C ASP A 164 3.28 6.39 -15.95
N LEU A 165 2.90 6.77 -14.72
CA LEU A 165 3.81 6.72 -13.59
C LEU A 165 4.29 5.28 -13.30
N VAL A 166 3.39 4.30 -13.35
CA VAL A 166 3.77 2.88 -13.16
C VAL A 166 4.77 2.45 -14.24
N ALA A 167 4.53 2.81 -15.51
CA ALA A 167 5.43 2.52 -16.62
C ALA A 167 6.81 3.17 -16.42
N GLU A 168 6.82 4.42 -15.99
CA GLU A 168 8.05 5.16 -15.73
C GLU A 168 8.84 4.56 -14.57
N CYS A 169 8.16 4.16 -13.49
CA CYS A 169 8.78 3.42 -12.38
C CYS A 169 9.39 2.09 -12.87
N CYS A 170 8.64 1.30 -13.66
CA CYS A 170 9.15 0.04 -14.20
C CYS A 170 10.39 0.23 -15.10
N ALA A 171 10.51 1.37 -15.77
CA ALA A 171 11.64 1.67 -16.63
C ALA A 171 12.89 2.21 -15.89
N LYS A 172 12.69 2.94 -14.77
CA LYS A 172 13.75 3.70 -14.09
C LYS A 172 14.18 3.14 -12.73
N VAL A 173 13.36 2.29 -12.11
CA VAL A 173 13.70 1.56 -10.87
C VAL A 173 14.47 0.29 -11.25
N HIS A 174 15.64 0.07 -10.68
CA HIS A 174 16.54 -0.99 -11.11
C HIS A 174 16.81 -2.06 -10.06
N ASN A 175 16.73 -1.73 -8.78
CA ASN A 175 17.03 -2.63 -7.65
C ASN A 175 15.74 -3.16 -7.01
N ALA A 176 14.78 -2.28 -6.77
CA ALA A 176 13.49 -2.62 -6.16
C ALA A 176 12.49 -3.19 -7.19
N LYS A 177 11.45 -3.84 -6.68
CA LYS A 177 10.33 -4.32 -7.49
C LYS A 177 9.19 -3.31 -7.45
N VAL A 178 8.68 -2.93 -8.61
CA VAL A 178 7.59 -1.96 -8.75
C VAL A 178 6.24 -2.63 -8.51
N ILE A 179 5.45 -2.05 -7.64
CA ILE A 179 4.07 -2.44 -7.33
C ILE A 179 3.15 -1.29 -7.77
N ALA A 180 2.14 -1.59 -8.56
CA ALA A 180 1.11 -0.63 -8.92
C ALA A 180 0.03 -0.60 -7.83
N GLU A 181 -0.26 0.56 -7.27
CA GLU A 181 -1.33 0.76 -6.28
C GLU A 181 -1.94 2.16 -6.46
N GLY A 182 -3.24 2.27 -6.22
CA GLY A 182 -4.00 3.52 -6.27
C GLY A 182 -4.99 3.57 -7.46
N GLY A 183 -6.27 3.80 -7.17
CA GLY A 183 -7.30 4.04 -8.17
C GLY A 183 -7.74 2.85 -9.04
N VAL A 184 -7.32 1.64 -8.74
CA VAL A 184 -7.72 0.44 -9.49
C VAL A 184 -9.11 -0.01 -9.06
N PHE A 185 -10.12 0.26 -9.90
CA PHE A 185 -11.53 -0.05 -9.61
C PHE A 185 -12.18 -0.98 -10.64
N GLU A 186 -11.67 -1.02 -11.85
CA GLU A 186 -12.28 -1.68 -12.98
C GLU A 186 -11.31 -2.67 -13.65
N VAL A 187 -11.88 -3.65 -14.34
CA VAL A 187 -11.08 -4.62 -15.12
C VAL A 187 -10.21 -3.92 -16.15
N GLY A 188 -10.74 -2.87 -16.82
CA GLY A 188 -9.96 -2.08 -17.79
C GLY A 188 -8.73 -1.40 -17.19
N HIS A 189 -8.79 -0.96 -15.92
CA HIS A 189 -7.61 -0.43 -15.22
C HIS A 189 -6.56 -1.52 -15.02
N MET A 190 -6.98 -2.73 -14.63
CA MET A 190 -6.08 -3.87 -14.47
C MET A 190 -5.43 -4.28 -15.80
N GLU A 191 -6.20 -4.29 -16.90
CA GLU A 191 -5.71 -4.57 -18.23
C GLU A 191 -4.67 -3.54 -18.70
N ALA A 192 -4.90 -2.25 -18.43
CA ALA A 192 -3.96 -1.19 -18.74
C ALA A 192 -2.65 -1.34 -17.94
N ILE A 193 -2.74 -1.54 -16.62
CA ILE A 193 -1.59 -1.74 -15.74
C ILE A 193 -0.80 -3.00 -16.13
N SER A 194 -1.49 -4.08 -16.51
CA SER A 194 -0.80 -5.34 -16.88
C SER A 194 0.11 -5.20 -18.10
N LYS A 195 -0.21 -4.26 -19.02
CA LYS A 195 0.61 -3.99 -20.22
C LYS A 195 1.98 -3.38 -19.90
N VAL A 196 2.08 -2.64 -18.79
CA VAL A 196 3.35 -2.05 -18.32
C VAL A 196 4.12 -2.98 -17.39
N ASN A 197 3.54 -4.14 -17.06
CA ASN A 197 4.18 -5.30 -16.43
C ASN A 197 4.85 -5.00 -15.07
N PRO A 198 4.19 -4.36 -14.10
CA PRO A 198 4.73 -4.22 -12.76
C PRO A 198 4.93 -5.59 -12.08
N TYR A 199 5.66 -5.63 -10.99
CA TYR A 199 5.87 -6.87 -10.25
C TYR A 199 4.57 -7.44 -9.66
N ALA A 200 3.74 -6.57 -9.08
CA ALA A 200 2.43 -6.91 -8.53
C ALA A 200 1.49 -5.70 -8.60
N VAL A 201 0.21 -5.94 -8.35
CA VAL A 201 -0.80 -4.89 -8.26
C VAL A 201 -1.53 -5.01 -6.93
N VAL A 202 -1.68 -3.89 -6.21
CA VAL A 202 -2.49 -3.82 -4.99
C VAL A 202 -3.86 -3.21 -5.29
N VAL A 203 -4.91 -3.89 -4.88
CA VAL A 203 -6.30 -3.40 -4.99
C VAL A 203 -6.95 -3.39 -3.60
N GLY A 204 -7.49 -2.25 -3.21
CA GLY A 204 -8.16 -2.07 -1.92
C GLY A 204 -9.65 -1.81 -2.09
N SER A 205 -10.03 -0.56 -2.27
CA SER A 205 -11.42 -0.07 -2.19
C SER A 205 -12.40 -0.79 -3.13
N ALA A 206 -11.94 -1.26 -4.29
CA ALA A 206 -12.77 -2.01 -5.23
C ALA A 206 -13.13 -3.43 -4.75
N ILE A 207 -12.46 -3.94 -3.72
CA ILE A 207 -12.67 -5.30 -3.19
C ILE A 207 -13.16 -5.27 -1.74
N THR A 208 -12.58 -4.43 -0.90
CA THR A 208 -12.73 -4.51 0.56
C THR A 208 -13.55 -3.38 1.17
N ARG A 209 -14.05 -2.42 0.35
CA ARG A 209 -14.86 -1.29 0.82
C ARG A 209 -16.26 -1.29 0.20
N PRO A 210 -17.19 -2.11 0.68
CA PRO A 210 -18.55 -2.21 0.13
C PRO A 210 -19.27 -0.86 0.03
N LYS A 211 -19.07 0.04 1.02
CA LYS A 211 -19.61 1.40 0.98
C LYS A 211 -19.16 2.14 -0.29
N VAL A 212 -17.85 2.18 -0.55
CA VAL A 212 -17.29 2.89 -1.73
C VAL A 212 -17.78 2.27 -3.04
N ILE A 213 -17.86 0.94 -3.09
CA ILE A 213 -18.37 0.22 -4.27
C ILE A 213 -19.84 0.59 -4.51
N THR A 214 -20.66 0.59 -3.45
CA THR A 214 -22.08 0.96 -3.52
C THR A 214 -22.26 2.41 -3.98
N GLU A 215 -21.51 3.36 -3.43
CA GLU A 215 -21.56 4.77 -3.80
C GLU A 215 -21.21 4.97 -5.29
N ARG A 216 -20.19 4.28 -5.80
CA ARG A 216 -19.81 4.33 -7.23
C ARG A 216 -20.91 3.78 -8.15
N LEU A 217 -21.49 2.63 -7.79
CA LEU A 217 -22.59 2.05 -8.59
C LEU A 217 -23.82 2.94 -8.54
N LEU A 218 -24.15 3.52 -7.40
CA LEU A 218 -25.27 4.43 -7.26
C LEU A 218 -25.07 5.71 -8.08
N ALA A 219 -23.86 6.26 -8.10
CA ALA A 219 -23.55 7.45 -8.90
C ALA A 219 -23.68 7.23 -10.42
N ALA A 220 -23.54 5.99 -10.89
CA ALA A 220 -23.71 5.61 -12.28
C ALA A 220 -25.15 5.18 -12.63
N LEU A 221 -26.04 5.08 -11.63
CA LEU A 221 -27.41 4.62 -11.83
C LEU A 221 -28.31 5.77 -12.28
N GLU A 222 -28.80 5.69 -13.52
CA GLU A 222 -29.80 6.59 -14.08
C GLU A 222 -31.15 5.89 -14.13
N LEU A 223 -32.06 6.22 -13.20
CA LEU A 223 -33.47 5.78 -13.26
C LEU A 223 -34.30 6.88 -13.91
N LYS A 224 -35.13 6.50 -14.90
CA LYS A 224 -36.15 7.39 -15.49
C LYS A 224 -37.48 7.13 -14.78
N ASP A 225 -38.14 8.21 -14.37
CA ASP A 225 -39.52 8.17 -13.83
C ASP A 225 -40.53 7.72 -14.90
#